data_8a3388cbffbe909768947ddc127bb7b0
#
_entry.id   8a3388cbffbe909768947ddc127bb7b0
#
_cell.length_a   1.000
_cell.length_b   1.000
_cell.length_c   1.000
_cell.angle_alpha   90.00
_cell.angle_beta   90.00
_cell.angle_gamma   90.00
#
_symmetry.space_group_name_H-M   'P 1'
#
loop_
_entity.id
_entity.type
_entity.pdbx_description
1 polymer ?
#
loop_
_entity_poly.entity_id
_entity_poly.type
_entity_poly.pdbx_seq_one_letter_code
_entity_poly.pdbx_strand_id
1 'polypeptide(L)'
;MKIDNLEILNGLIAGAEGGTVEFKETTGQLERGMETLCAFLNGTGGTVLFGVTDKGKIIGQEVSDKTKRDIAETIRRIEPFATIDISYTGIPGTNKSVIALSAEEQRYMRPFTYKGRAYQRIESVTSAMPQGIYNLLVMQRGGTYAWDSMQNPGLKISDLDETAILGAVRGGIRGGRLPEGSMQEDVRTILEKFDLLNDGKLNNASVVLFGRNFYHYPQCLLRLARFKGTTKDEFLDNQRVTGNIFNLLDAAMAFFFKHLSLSGKIEGLYREEELNVPYKALRECCINAFAHRVYHRPGSSVGIAIYDDRVEIENSGTFPPDITIEKLLGGHNSEPQNLIVANVLYKSAVLESWGRGIALMVNECRRVGIPDPEFHTDGNAVWIVFHYTRTTVGQDPTATPQQPYSNPTVTPQLGKLLSAIGNNTLSAKEIMEKTGMKDKRNFLKNYIHPAINSGLVLSLYPIGSKSPQQKYYLTDKGKGFLQQ
;
A
#
# COMPACT_ATOMS: atom_id res chain seq x y z
N MET A 1 -29.65 0.25 19.37
CA MET A 1 -30.87 -0.57 19.02
C MET A 1 -31.55 -1.01 20.30
N LYS A 2 -32.83 -0.66 20.52
CA LYS A 2 -33.62 -1.11 21.71
C LYS A 2 -34.19 -2.51 21.47
N ILE A 3 -33.96 -3.42 22.43
CA ILE A 3 -34.50 -4.79 22.41
C ILE A 3 -35.62 -4.87 23.42
N ASP A 4 -36.81 -4.41 23.01
CA ASP A 4 -37.97 -4.22 23.88
C ASP A 4 -39.04 -5.31 23.67
N ASN A 5 -38.87 -6.23 22.74
CA ASN A 5 -39.79 -7.34 22.51
C ASN A 5 -39.05 -8.68 22.27
N LEU A 6 -39.80 -9.77 22.42
CA LEU A 6 -39.28 -11.14 22.31
C LEU A 6 -38.92 -11.54 20.88
N GLU A 7 -39.50 -10.93 19.88
CA GLU A 7 -39.22 -11.24 18.48
C GLU A 7 -37.81 -10.80 18.10
N ILE A 8 -37.46 -9.55 18.44
CA ILE A 8 -36.13 -8.99 18.26
C ILE A 8 -35.07 -9.80 19.05
N LEU A 9 -35.42 -10.12 20.33
CA LEU A 9 -34.56 -10.92 21.19
C LEU A 9 -34.27 -12.32 20.59
N ASN A 10 -35.34 -13.01 20.14
CA ASN A 10 -35.19 -14.33 19.52
C ASN A 10 -34.38 -14.26 18.19
N GLY A 11 -34.55 -13.21 17.39
CA GLY A 11 -33.78 -12.97 16.19
C GLY A 11 -32.29 -12.85 16.48
N LEU A 12 -31.89 -12.12 17.53
CA LEU A 12 -30.50 -11.99 17.96
C LEU A 12 -29.91 -13.32 18.46
N ILE A 13 -30.71 -14.07 19.26
CA ILE A 13 -30.27 -15.35 19.81
C ILE A 13 -30.10 -16.41 18.70
N ALA A 14 -30.97 -16.39 17.69
CA ALA A 14 -30.86 -17.31 16.54
C ALA A 14 -29.56 -17.16 15.76
N GLY A 15 -28.92 -15.98 15.79
CA GLY A 15 -27.62 -15.71 15.18
C GLY A 15 -26.42 -16.28 15.94
N ALA A 16 -26.62 -16.86 17.13
CA ALA A 16 -25.59 -17.35 18.05
C ALA A 16 -24.60 -16.25 18.52
N GLU A 17 -23.64 -16.62 19.36
CA GLU A 17 -22.56 -15.72 19.76
C GLU A 17 -21.59 -15.47 18.59
N GLY A 18 -21.11 -14.24 18.45
CA GLY A 18 -20.23 -13.87 17.35
C GLY A 18 -19.57 -12.50 17.55
N GLY A 19 -19.22 -11.87 16.45
CA GLY A 19 -18.54 -10.56 16.44
C GLY A 19 -19.35 -9.43 17.10
N THR A 20 -20.69 -9.55 17.17
CA THR A 20 -21.62 -8.49 17.62
C THR A 20 -22.62 -8.93 18.69
N VAL A 21 -22.63 -10.19 19.10
CA VAL A 21 -23.55 -10.72 20.11
C VAL A 21 -22.80 -11.58 21.13
N GLU A 22 -23.10 -11.37 22.41
CA GLU A 22 -22.55 -12.16 23.52
C GLU A 22 -23.64 -12.54 24.49
N PHE A 23 -23.64 -13.79 25.01
CA PHE A 23 -24.57 -14.28 25.99
C PHE A 23 -23.92 -14.39 27.38
N LYS A 24 -24.69 -14.12 28.42
CA LYS A 24 -24.33 -14.30 29.82
C LYS A 24 -25.53 -14.82 30.58
N GLU A 25 -25.34 -15.85 31.42
CA GLU A 25 -26.44 -16.46 32.13
C GLU A 25 -27.07 -15.51 33.18
N THR A 26 -26.23 -14.72 33.83
CA THR A 26 -26.67 -13.76 34.85
C THR A 26 -25.77 -12.54 34.95
N THR A 27 -26.24 -11.49 35.64
CA THR A 27 -25.42 -10.32 36.03
C THR A 27 -24.31 -10.64 37.03
N GLY A 28 -24.21 -11.87 37.56
CA GLY A 28 -22.99 -12.35 38.23
C GLY A 28 -21.76 -12.31 37.32
N GLN A 29 -21.95 -12.29 35.99
CA GLN A 29 -20.93 -12.18 34.99
C GLN A 29 -20.79 -10.75 34.40
N LEU A 30 -21.30 -9.72 35.13
CA LEU A 30 -21.38 -8.34 34.63
C LEU A 30 -20.02 -7.78 34.20
N GLU A 31 -18.96 -8.07 34.95
CA GLU A 31 -17.59 -7.64 34.64
C GLU A 31 -17.15 -8.15 33.24
N ARG A 32 -17.32 -9.45 32.97
CA ARG A 32 -17.00 -10.04 31.66
C ARG A 32 -17.88 -9.48 30.54
N GLY A 33 -19.16 -9.23 30.85
CA GLY A 33 -20.06 -8.58 29.90
C GLY A 33 -19.60 -7.17 29.54
N MET A 34 -19.06 -6.41 30.51
CA MET A 34 -18.52 -5.06 30.26
C MET A 34 -17.22 -5.08 29.47
N GLU A 35 -16.35 -6.07 29.68
CA GLU A 35 -15.16 -6.26 28.85
C GLU A 35 -15.56 -6.48 27.38
N THR A 36 -16.58 -7.31 27.15
CA THR A 36 -17.12 -7.55 25.80
C THR A 36 -17.82 -6.30 25.23
N LEU A 37 -18.59 -5.58 26.03
CA LEU A 37 -19.23 -4.34 25.61
C LEU A 37 -18.20 -3.26 25.24
N CYS A 38 -17.10 -3.16 26.01
CA CYS A 38 -15.96 -2.32 25.67
C CYS A 38 -15.29 -2.74 24.33
N ALA A 39 -15.19 -4.05 24.08
CA ALA A 39 -14.69 -4.56 22.82
C ALA A 39 -15.61 -4.24 21.63
N PHE A 40 -16.94 -4.30 21.83
CA PHE A 40 -17.93 -3.88 20.84
C PHE A 40 -17.84 -2.39 20.53
N LEU A 41 -17.67 -1.53 21.53
CA LEU A 41 -17.45 -0.09 21.34
C LEU A 41 -16.17 0.21 20.54
N ASN A 42 -15.16 -0.63 20.68
CA ASN A 42 -13.90 -0.53 19.90
C ASN A 42 -13.99 -1.16 18.50
N GLY A 43 -15.06 -1.90 18.25
CA GLY A 43 -15.37 -2.56 16.98
C GLY A 43 -16.53 -1.89 16.23
N THR A 44 -17.41 -2.72 15.70
CA THR A 44 -18.58 -2.34 14.89
C THR A 44 -19.87 -2.19 15.71
N GLY A 45 -19.77 -2.13 17.04
CA GLY A 45 -20.91 -2.21 17.95
C GLY A 45 -21.30 -3.64 18.27
N GLY A 46 -22.35 -3.80 19.08
CA GLY A 46 -22.87 -5.11 19.46
C GLY A 46 -23.71 -5.09 20.72
N THR A 47 -24.20 -6.27 21.11
CA THR A 47 -25.13 -6.46 22.23
C THR A 47 -24.67 -7.58 23.16
N VAL A 48 -24.66 -7.30 24.45
CA VAL A 48 -24.49 -8.30 25.52
C VAL A 48 -25.84 -8.60 26.12
N LEU A 49 -26.25 -9.87 26.13
CA LEU A 49 -27.51 -10.37 26.69
C LEU A 49 -27.25 -11.11 28.01
N PHE A 50 -27.89 -10.65 29.12
CA PHE A 50 -27.87 -11.37 30.40
C PHE A 50 -29.21 -12.07 30.61
N GLY A 51 -29.19 -13.32 31.04
CA GLY A 51 -30.31 -14.20 31.13
C GLY A 51 -30.43 -15.18 29.96
N VAL A 52 -29.33 -15.40 29.22
CA VAL A 52 -29.25 -16.32 28.10
C VAL A 52 -28.03 -17.23 28.32
N THR A 53 -28.18 -18.52 28.12
CA THR A 53 -27.07 -19.47 28.20
C THR A 53 -26.23 -19.45 26.92
N ASP A 54 -24.99 -19.93 26.93
CA ASP A 54 -24.10 -20.03 25.77
C ASP A 54 -24.73 -20.84 24.59
N LYS A 55 -25.73 -21.69 24.88
CA LYS A 55 -26.50 -22.43 23.87
C LYS A 55 -27.74 -21.66 23.35
N GLY A 56 -27.87 -20.40 23.67
CA GLY A 56 -29.01 -19.58 23.24
C GLY A 56 -30.33 -19.85 23.98
N LYS A 57 -30.32 -20.61 25.09
CA LYS A 57 -31.56 -20.83 25.87
C LYS A 57 -31.85 -19.63 26.77
N ILE A 58 -33.03 -19.06 26.65
CA ILE A 58 -33.51 -17.98 27.52
C ILE A 58 -33.87 -18.56 28.88
N ILE A 59 -33.21 -18.09 29.94
CA ILE A 59 -33.46 -18.44 31.33
C ILE A 59 -33.96 -17.25 32.13
N GLY A 60 -33.61 -16.03 31.70
CA GLY A 60 -33.96 -14.78 32.39
C GLY A 60 -33.40 -14.67 33.80
N GLN A 61 -33.46 -13.49 34.34
CA GLN A 61 -33.15 -13.23 35.76
C GLN A 61 -34.13 -12.18 36.36
N GLU A 62 -34.22 -12.15 37.68
CA GLU A 62 -34.95 -11.10 38.38
C GLU A 62 -34.20 -9.76 38.27
N VAL A 63 -34.92 -8.70 37.99
CA VAL A 63 -34.38 -7.33 37.85
C VAL A 63 -34.87 -6.48 39.01
N SER A 64 -34.02 -6.28 40.00
CA SER A 64 -34.24 -5.39 41.14
C SER A 64 -33.66 -4.00 40.88
N ASP A 65 -34.03 -3.03 41.72
CA ASP A 65 -33.43 -1.69 41.69
C ASP A 65 -31.90 -1.73 41.97
N LYS A 66 -31.47 -2.72 42.75
CA LYS A 66 -30.05 -2.98 42.96
C LYS A 66 -29.37 -3.40 41.65
N THR A 67 -29.97 -4.36 40.91
CA THR A 67 -29.49 -4.82 39.61
C THR A 67 -29.32 -3.64 38.62
N LYS A 68 -30.29 -2.76 38.56
CA LYS A 68 -30.24 -1.56 37.69
C LYS A 68 -29.11 -0.61 38.08
N ARG A 69 -28.95 -0.38 39.40
CA ARG A 69 -27.84 0.47 39.92
C ARG A 69 -26.48 -0.13 39.62
N ASP A 70 -26.29 -1.42 39.88
CA ASP A 70 -25.03 -2.11 39.62
C ASP A 70 -24.61 -2.03 38.13
N ILE A 71 -25.56 -2.18 37.22
CA ILE A 71 -25.35 -2.01 35.77
C ILE A 71 -24.95 -0.57 35.46
N ALA A 72 -25.69 0.43 35.96
CA ALA A 72 -25.40 1.84 35.68
C ALA A 72 -24.02 2.27 36.23
N GLU A 73 -23.65 1.82 37.43
CA GLU A 73 -22.35 2.08 38.02
C GLU A 73 -21.21 1.41 37.25
N THR A 74 -21.44 0.21 36.72
CA THR A 74 -20.44 -0.53 36.00
C THR A 74 -20.22 0.06 34.60
N ILE A 75 -21.27 0.52 33.92
CA ILE A 75 -21.18 1.25 32.64
C ILE A 75 -20.34 2.53 32.79
N ARG A 76 -20.47 3.26 33.91
CA ARG A 76 -19.69 4.49 34.17
C ARG A 76 -18.15 4.26 34.19
N ARG A 77 -17.71 3.01 34.32
CA ARG A 77 -16.27 2.65 34.30
C ARG A 77 -15.73 2.48 32.89
N ILE A 78 -16.60 2.68 31.88
CA ILE A 78 -16.17 2.75 30.46
C ILE A 78 -15.77 4.19 30.15
N GLU A 79 -14.56 4.37 29.66
CA GLU A 79 -14.01 5.66 29.27
C GLU A 79 -13.49 5.63 27.82
N PRO A 80 -13.73 6.72 27.04
CA PRO A 80 -14.60 7.87 27.34
C PRO A 80 -16.06 7.47 27.54
N PHE A 81 -16.90 8.44 27.99
CA PHE A 81 -18.32 8.19 28.14
C PHE A 81 -18.94 7.62 26.85
N ALA A 82 -19.60 6.48 26.97
CA ALA A 82 -20.24 5.78 25.85
C ALA A 82 -21.75 5.82 25.97
N THR A 83 -22.44 6.00 24.85
CA THR A 83 -23.90 5.84 24.78
C THR A 83 -24.22 4.35 24.65
N ILE A 84 -24.89 3.80 25.65
CA ILE A 84 -25.29 2.39 25.73
C ILE A 84 -26.79 2.33 25.96
N ASP A 85 -27.50 1.61 25.08
CA ASP A 85 -28.91 1.32 25.25
C ASP A 85 -29.08 0.16 26.21
N ILE A 86 -29.91 0.36 27.24
CA ILE A 86 -30.27 -0.67 28.22
C ILE A 86 -31.72 -1.06 28.00
N SER A 87 -31.99 -2.34 27.79
CA SER A 87 -33.34 -2.87 27.59
C SER A 87 -33.61 -4.05 28.55
N TYR A 88 -34.85 -4.17 28.97
CA TYR A 88 -35.32 -5.25 29.84
C TYR A 88 -36.52 -5.93 29.19
N THR A 89 -36.32 -7.10 28.61
CA THR A 89 -37.34 -7.86 27.91
C THR A 89 -37.93 -8.91 28.83
N GLY A 90 -39.18 -8.73 29.25
CA GLY A 90 -39.91 -9.65 30.16
C GLY A 90 -40.18 -11.01 29.50
N ILE A 91 -40.07 -12.09 30.31
CA ILE A 91 -40.36 -13.46 29.85
C ILE A 91 -41.80 -13.80 30.26
N PRO A 92 -42.70 -14.12 29.31
CA PRO A 92 -44.08 -14.44 29.59
C PRO A 92 -44.25 -15.54 30.64
N GLY A 93 -45.18 -15.34 31.57
CA GLY A 93 -45.45 -16.32 32.64
C GLY A 93 -44.45 -16.36 33.78
N THR A 94 -43.50 -15.42 33.82
CA THR A 94 -42.49 -15.32 34.89
C THR A 94 -42.30 -13.85 35.32
N ASN A 95 -41.64 -13.62 36.47
CA ASN A 95 -41.17 -12.32 36.91
C ASN A 95 -39.73 -12.03 36.45
N LYS A 96 -39.20 -12.79 35.49
CA LYS A 96 -37.85 -12.67 34.98
C LYS A 96 -37.79 -11.89 33.67
N SER A 97 -36.66 -11.27 33.44
CA SER A 97 -36.36 -10.55 32.19
C SER A 97 -34.99 -10.92 31.67
N VAL A 98 -34.80 -10.78 30.37
CA VAL A 98 -33.49 -10.71 29.75
C VAL A 98 -33.04 -9.25 29.73
N ILE A 99 -31.82 -8.97 30.15
CA ILE A 99 -31.24 -7.64 30.13
C ILE A 99 -30.32 -7.56 28.90
N ALA A 100 -30.53 -6.57 28.06
CA ALA A 100 -29.69 -6.31 26.90
C ALA A 100 -28.95 -4.98 27.06
N LEU A 101 -27.64 -5.01 26.86
CA LEU A 101 -26.79 -3.83 26.78
C LEU A 101 -26.26 -3.70 25.36
N SER A 102 -26.74 -2.71 24.62
CA SER A 102 -26.42 -2.51 23.21
C SER A 102 -25.56 -1.27 23.03
N ALA A 103 -24.46 -1.40 22.32
CA ALA A 103 -23.58 -0.33 21.92
C ALA A 103 -23.59 -0.21 20.39
N GLU A 104 -23.82 0.99 19.89
CA GLU A 104 -23.61 1.30 18.47
C GLU A 104 -22.14 1.64 18.23
N GLU A 105 -21.72 1.58 16.97
CA GLU A 105 -20.39 1.98 16.59
C GLU A 105 -20.14 3.47 16.90
N GLN A 106 -19.07 3.78 17.62
CA GLN A 106 -18.68 5.14 17.98
C GLN A 106 -17.27 5.43 17.49
N ARG A 107 -17.06 5.38 16.18
CA ARG A 107 -15.78 5.42 15.49
C ARG A 107 -14.85 6.54 15.91
N TYR A 108 -15.39 7.74 16.13
CA TYR A 108 -14.58 8.93 16.46
C TYR A 108 -14.22 9.05 17.96
N MET A 109 -14.77 8.19 18.80
CA MET A 109 -14.53 8.20 20.24
C MET A 109 -13.58 7.07 20.69
N ARG A 110 -13.30 6.10 19.83
CA ARG A 110 -12.35 5.00 20.11
C ARG A 110 -10.93 5.53 20.36
N PRO A 111 -10.10 4.89 21.20
CA PRO A 111 -10.40 3.66 21.93
C PRO A 111 -11.18 3.91 23.22
N PHE A 112 -12.08 2.99 23.50
CA PHE A 112 -12.75 2.87 24.80
C PHE A 112 -11.94 1.94 25.71
N THR A 113 -11.97 2.24 26.99
CA THR A 113 -11.37 1.39 28.04
C THR A 113 -12.41 1.02 29.08
N TYR A 114 -12.32 -0.16 29.64
CA TYR A 114 -13.05 -0.57 30.82
C TYR A 114 -12.06 -0.77 31.97
N LYS A 115 -12.22 -0.03 33.06
CA LYS A 115 -11.23 0.01 34.17
C LYS A 115 -9.79 0.28 33.68
N GLY A 116 -9.62 1.22 32.76
CA GLY A 116 -8.33 1.62 32.20
C GLY A 116 -7.72 0.64 31.20
N ARG A 117 -8.39 -0.45 30.82
CA ARG A 117 -7.92 -1.43 29.85
C ARG A 117 -8.81 -1.46 28.62
N ALA A 118 -8.21 -1.37 27.43
CA ALA A 118 -8.94 -1.52 26.19
C ALA A 118 -9.09 -3.00 25.80
N TYR A 119 -10.24 -3.34 25.23
CA TYR A 119 -10.58 -4.69 24.76
C TYR A 119 -10.93 -4.67 23.28
N GLN A 120 -10.65 -5.78 22.60
CA GLN A 120 -11.04 -6.04 21.23
C GLN A 120 -11.80 -7.35 21.12
N ARG A 121 -12.62 -7.49 20.06
CA ARG A 121 -13.34 -8.70 19.73
C ARG A 121 -12.84 -9.28 18.42
N ILE A 122 -12.53 -10.56 18.41
CA ILE A 122 -12.19 -11.33 17.22
C ILE A 122 -13.13 -12.52 17.21
N GLU A 123 -14.02 -12.60 16.25
CA GLU A 123 -15.10 -13.57 16.19
C GLU A 123 -15.92 -13.57 17.51
N SER A 124 -15.93 -14.65 18.27
CA SER A 124 -16.60 -14.77 19.57
C SER A 124 -15.69 -14.57 20.78
N VAL A 125 -14.42 -14.18 20.57
CA VAL A 125 -13.44 -14.05 21.66
C VAL A 125 -13.15 -12.61 21.99
N THR A 126 -13.38 -12.23 23.26
CA THR A 126 -12.97 -10.93 23.81
C THR A 126 -11.58 -11.07 24.44
N SER A 127 -10.67 -10.20 24.04
CA SER A 127 -9.29 -10.15 24.53
C SER A 127 -8.84 -8.71 24.80
N ALA A 128 -7.79 -8.55 25.60
CA ALA A 128 -7.14 -7.25 25.75
C ALA A 128 -6.61 -6.77 24.40
N MET A 129 -6.84 -5.51 24.11
CA MET A 129 -6.38 -4.89 22.88
C MET A 129 -4.84 -4.76 22.89
N PRO A 130 -4.13 -5.19 21.84
CA PRO A 130 -2.70 -4.93 21.70
C PRO A 130 -2.38 -3.43 21.70
N GLN A 131 -1.25 -3.05 22.33
CA GLN A 131 -0.86 -1.66 22.45
C GLN A 131 -0.74 -0.94 21.09
N GLY A 132 -0.31 -1.65 20.04
CA GLY A 132 -0.21 -1.09 18.68
C GLY A 132 -1.58 -0.69 18.11
N ILE A 133 -2.62 -1.51 18.34
CA ILE A 133 -4.00 -1.21 17.91
C ILE A 133 -4.56 -0.06 18.74
N TYR A 134 -4.34 -0.07 20.06
CA TYR A 134 -4.74 1.01 20.94
C TYR A 134 -4.18 2.37 20.47
N ASN A 135 -2.87 2.43 20.22
CA ASN A 135 -2.21 3.65 19.75
C ASN A 135 -2.75 4.13 18.39
N LEU A 136 -3.08 3.20 17.49
CA LEU A 136 -3.70 3.51 16.22
C LEU A 136 -5.07 4.17 16.41
N LEU A 137 -5.93 3.61 17.27
CA LEU A 137 -7.25 4.18 17.56
C LEU A 137 -7.14 5.55 18.25
N VAL A 138 -6.16 5.75 19.15
CA VAL A 138 -5.89 7.07 19.75
C VAL A 138 -5.56 8.10 18.68
N MET A 139 -4.74 7.73 17.68
CA MET A 139 -4.40 8.63 16.56
C MET A 139 -5.59 8.92 15.65
N GLN A 140 -6.49 7.97 15.47
CA GLN A 140 -7.73 8.15 14.69
C GLN A 140 -8.80 8.97 15.42
N ARG A 141 -8.67 9.07 16.75
CA ARG A 141 -9.62 9.79 17.59
C ARG A 141 -9.59 11.29 17.31
N GLY A 142 -10.66 11.80 16.77
CA GLY A 142 -10.82 13.24 16.53
C GLY A 142 -10.58 13.73 15.12
N GLY A 143 -10.37 12.84 14.15
CA GLY A 143 -10.36 13.19 12.69
C GLY A 143 -9.25 14.13 12.23
N THR A 144 -8.47 14.72 13.17
CA THR A 144 -7.49 15.77 12.88
C THR A 144 -6.03 15.37 13.15
N TYR A 145 -5.78 14.19 13.71
CA TYR A 145 -4.43 13.79 14.11
C TYR A 145 -4.01 12.48 13.44
N ALA A 146 -4.09 12.43 12.12
CA ALA A 146 -3.32 11.44 11.38
C ALA A 146 -1.83 11.73 11.58
N TRP A 147 -0.99 10.69 11.64
CA TRP A 147 0.47 10.84 11.83
C TRP A 147 1.09 11.84 10.85
N ASP A 148 0.61 11.84 9.61
CA ASP A 148 1.11 12.70 8.54
C ASP A 148 0.83 14.20 8.77
N SER A 149 -0.26 14.55 9.48
CA SER A 149 -0.61 15.93 9.83
C SER A 149 0.10 16.47 11.09
N MET A 150 0.71 15.58 11.89
CA MET A 150 1.41 16.01 13.11
C MET A 150 2.60 16.91 12.77
N GLN A 151 2.70 18.05 13.47
CA GLN A 151 3.84 18.95 13.33
C GLN A 151 5.16 18.23 13.68
N ASN A 152 6.20 18.53 12.91
CA ASN A 152 7.55 17.99 13.08
C ASN A 152 8.52 19.11 13.43
N PRO A 153 8.70 19.44 14.71
CA PRO A 153 9.48 20.60 15.14
C PRO A 153 10.97 20.51 14.82
N GLY A 154 11.48 19.31 14.56
CA GLY A 154 12.89 19.09 14.19
C GLY A 154 13.18 19.26 12.70
N LEU A 155 12.15 19.39 11.85
CA LEU A 155 12.28 19.44 10.39
C LEU A 155 12.33 20.88 9.90
N LYS A 156 13.24 21.17 8.97
CA LYS A 156 13.40 22.46 8.30
C LYS A 156 13.15 22.31 6.78
N ILE A 157 12.80 23.40 6.12
CA ILE A 157 12.64 23.41 4.65
C ILE A 157 13.93 22.97 3.94
N SER A 158 15.11 23.31 4.49
CA SER A 158 16.41 22.86 3.96
C SER A 158 16.63 21.35 4.00
N ASP A 159 15.86 20.61 4.81
CA ASP A 159 15.95 19.15 4.90
C ASP A 159 15.11 18.44 3.83
N LEU A 160 14.36 19.23 3.03
CA LEU A 160 13.53 18.72 1.95
C LEU A 160 14.26 18.78 0.60
N ASP A 161 13.87 17.89 -0.30
CA ASP A 161 14.37 17.82 -1.67
C ASP A 161 13.56 18.77 -2.58
N GLU A 162 14.14 19.93 -2.86
CA GLU A 162 13.53 20.92 -3.74
C GLU A 162 13.30 20.38 -5.16
N THR A 163 14.18 19.52 -5.66
CA THR A 163 14.01 18.89 -6.97
C THR A 163 12.77 18.01 -7.02
N ALA A 164 12.51 17.24 -5.95
CA ALA A 164 11.31 16.43 -5.83
C ALA A 164 10.05 17.29 -5.68
N ILE A 165 10.10 18.40 -4.91
CA ILE A 165 8.99 19.35 -4.77
C ILE A 165 8.62 19.95 -6.15
N LEU A 166 9.59 20.49 -6.87
CA LEU A 166 9.38 21.05 -8.21
C LEU A 166 8.96 19.97 -9.22
N GLY A 167 9.43 18.75 -9.05
CA GLY A 167 8.98 17.57 -9.83
C GLY A 167 7.50 17.29 -9.63
N ALA A 168 7.03 17.31 -8.39
CA ALA A 168 5.63 17.14 -8.02
C ALA A 168 4.74 18.25 -8.62
N VAL A 169 5.18 19.51 -8.56
CA VAL A 169 4.48 20.64 -9.18
C VAL A 169 4.38 20.47 -10.70
N ARG A 170 5.49 20.14 -11.37
CA ARG A 170 5.49 19.86 -12.82
C ARG A 170 4.55 18.72 -13.20
N GLY A 171 4.52 17.67 -12.40
CA GLY A 171 3.58 16.57 -12.57
C GLY A 171 2.12 17.05 -12.50
N GLY A 172 1.81 17.84 -11.49
CA GLY A 172 0.48 18.42 -11.26
C GLY A 172 0.01 19.34 -12.39
N ILE A 173 0.89 20.20 -12.91
CA ILE A 173 0.60 21.07 -14.06
C ILE A 173 0.33 20.22 -15.31
N ARG A 174 1.20 19.23 -15.60
CA ARG A 174 1.02 18.33 -16.74
C ARG A 174 -0.28 17.52 -16.65
N GLY A 175 -0.67 17.15 -15.44
CA GLY A 175 -1.93 16.44 -15.16
C GLY A 175 -3.17 17.35 -15.08
N GLY A 176 -3.03 18.67 -15.29
CA GLY A 176 -4.12 19.64 -15.20
C GLY A 176 -4.68 19.86 -13.79
N ARG A 177 -3.91 19.51 -12.74
CA ARG A 177 -4.33 19.62 -11.33
C ARG A 177 -3.74 20.83 -10.61
N LEU A 178 -2.72 21.44 -11.19
CA LEU A 178 -2.13 22.69 -10.72
C LEU A 178 -2.06 23.71 -11.87
N PRO A 179 -2.21 24.99 -11.59
CA PRO A 179 -2.07 26.04 -12.60
C PRO A 179 -0.60 26.19 -13.03
N GLU A 180 -0.36 26.61 -14.28
CA GLU A 180 0.99 26.78 -14.84
C GLU A 180 1.87 27.73 -14.02
N GLY A 181 1.27 28.76 -13.42
CA GLY A 181 1.96 29.73 -12.57
C GLY A 181 2.60 29.11 -11.30
N SER A 182 2.21 27.91 -10.90
CA SER A 182 2.76 27.24 -9.70
C SER A 182 4.27 26.96 -9.80
N MET A 183 4.85 26.90 -11.01
CA MET A 183 6.31 26.74 -11.17
C MET A 183 7.11 27.99 -10.83
N GLN A 184 6.47 29.15 -10.73
CA GLN A 184 7.12 30.44 -10.44
C GLN A 184 7.02 30.78 -8.94
N GLU A 185 6.31 29.98 -8.18
CA GLU A 185 6.15 30.16 -6.74
C GLU A 185 7.40 29.68 -6.00
N ASP A 186 7.72 30.33 -4.88
CA ASP A 186 8.78 29.86 -4.01
C ASP A 186 8.39 28.57 -3.27
N VAL A 187 9.39 27.81 -2.83
CA VAL A 187 9.20 26.52 -2.18
C VAL A 187 8.30 26.63 -0.95
N ARG A 188 8.38 27.71 -0.19
CA ARG A 188 7.56 27.92 1.01
C ARG A 188 6.07 27.99 0.64
N THR A 189 5.74 28.81 -0.37
CA THR A 189 4.38 28.95 -0.88
C THR A 189 3.83 27.61 -1.41
N ILE A 190 4.65 26.83 -2.12
CA ILE A 190 4.27 25.51 -2.61
C ILE A 190 3.96 24.57 -1.43
N LEU A 191 4.80 24.55 -0.40
CA LEU A 191 4.60 23.71 0.80
C LEU A 191 3.33 24.10 1.56
N GLU A 192 3.02 25.40 1.66
CA GLU A 192 1.77 25.90 2.27
C GLU A 192 0.55 25.43 1.45
N LYS A 193 0.58 25.51 0.12
CA LYS A 193 -0.50 25.04 -0.77
C LYS A 193 -0.66 23.51 -0.77
N PHE A 194 0.38 22.80 -0.41
CA PHE A 194 0.35 21.35 -0.24
C PHE A 194 -0.08 20.91 1.18
N ASP A 195 -0.44 21.85 2.06
CA ASP A 195 -0.76 21.61 3.47
C ASP A 195 0.40 20.96 4.26
N LEU A 196 1.65 21.18 3.81
CA LEU A 196 2.85 20.63 4.42
C LEU A 196 3.50 21.61 5.41
N LEU A 197 3.26 22.90 5.26
CA LEU A 197 3.78 23.96 6.11
C LEU A 197 2.62 24.78 6.68
N ASN A 198 2.41 24.72 8.01
CA ASN A 198 1.38 25.45 8.73
C ASN A 198 2.01 26.23 9.87
N ASP A 199 1.73 27.54 9.98
CA ASP A 199 2.30 28.44 10.99
C ASP A 199 3.84 28.38 11.06
N GLY A 200 4.48 28.22 9.90
CA GLY A 200 5.94 28.12 9.78
C GLY A 200 6.53 26.79 10.24
N LYS A 201 5.72 25.77 10.54
CA LYS A 201 6.13 24.44 10.96
C LYS A 201 5.72 23.38 9.93
N LEU A 202 6.68 22.54 9.58
CA LEU A 202 6.45 21.38 8.72
C LEU A 202 5.75 20.26 9.49
N ASN A 203 4.98 19.43 8.77
CA ASN A 203 4.40 18.21 9.32
C ASN A 203 5.17 16.95 8.89
N ASN A 204 4.78 15.78 9.41
CA ASN A 204 5.44 14.52 9.09
C ASN A 204 5.26 14.08 7.62
N ALA A 205 4.17 14.49 6.95
CA ALA A 205 4.00 14.24 5.52
C ALA A 205 5.13 14.83 4.69
N SER A 206 5.69 15.97 5.12
CA SER A 206 6.81 16.64 4.44
C SER A 206 8.03 15.75 4.29
N VAL A 207 8.38 14.96 5.32
CA VAL A 207 9.50 14.00 5.26
C VAL A 207 9.21 12.89 4.28
N VAL A 208 8.03 12.29 4.40
CA VAL A 208 7.64 11.13 3.58
C VAL A 208 7.60 11.50 2.10
N LEU A 209 7.13 12.70 1.78
CA LEU A 209 6.99 13.17 0.40
C LEU A 209 8.30 13.74 -0.17
N PHE A 210 9.06 14.48 0.64
CA PHE A 210 10.16 15.29 0.11
C PHE A 210 11.43 15.28 0.97
N GLY A 211 11.53 14.43 2.00
CA GLY A 211 12.72 14.36 2.83
C GLY A 211 13.97 13.93 2.06
N ARG A 212 15.16 14.37 2.53
CA ARG A 212 16.49 13.96 2.05
C ARG A 212 17.17 12.99 3.00
N ASN A 213 16.92 13.10 4.31
CA ASN A 213 17.54 12.28 5.33
C ASN A 213 16.49 11.49 6.11
N PHE A 214 16.68 10.19 6.19
CA PHE A 214 15.73 9.25 6.78
C PHE A 214 16.28 8.54 8.02
N TYR A 215 17.36 9.02 8.62
CA TYR A 215 17.96 8.40 9.81
C TYR A 215 16.95 8.23 10.95
N HIS A 216 16.10 9.22 11.18
CA HIS A 216 15.03 9.19 12.18
C HIS A 216 13.70 8.64 11.65
N TYR A 217 13.66 8.20 10.40
CA TYR A 217 12.44 7.72 9.71
C TYR A 217 12.69 6.36 9.02
N PRO A 218 13.10 5.32 9.80
CA PRO A 218 13.43 4.01 9.24
C PRO A 218 12.25 3.34 8.52
N GLN A 219 11.03 3.80 8.80
CA GLN A 219 9.83 3.37 8.09
C GLN A 219 9.76 3.85 6.63
N CYS A 220 10.52 4.88 6.23
CA CYS A 220 10.62 5.29 4.83
C CYS A 220 11.48 4.30 4.03
N LEU A 221 11.12 3.04 4.09
CA LEU A 221 11.85 1.88 3.57
C LEU A 221 10.98 1.10 2.58
N LEU A 222 11.60 0.76 1.44
CA LEU A 222 11.12 -0.21 0.46
C LEU A 222 12.05 -1.41 0.47
N ARG A 223 11.49 -2.60 0.64
CA ARG A 223 12.19 -3.89 0.53
C ARG A 223 11.82 -4.52 -0.80
N LEU A 224 12.81 -4.87 -1.58
CA LEU A 224 12.66 -5.45 -2.90
C LEU A 224 13.32 -6.83 -2.91
N ALA A 225 12.61 -7.85 -3.34
CA ALA A 225 13.13 -9.20 -3.41
C ALA A 225 12.70 -9.89 -4.72
N ARG A 226 13.65 -10.54 -5.39
CA ARG A 226 13.39 -11.51 -6.47
C ARG A 226 13.77 -12.89 -5.96
N PHE A 227 12.79 -13.76 -5.83
CA PHE A 227 13.00 -15.13 -5.40
C PHE A 227 13.09 -16.07 -6.60
N LYS A 228 13.84 -17.15 -6.46
CA LYS A 228 13.88 -18.26 -7.41
C LYS A 228 12.72 -19.22 -7.11
N GLY A 229 11.97 -19.60 -8.13
CA GLY A 229 10.78 -20.45 -7.94
C GLY A 229 9.62 -19.68 -7.34
N THR A 230 8.82 -20.39 -6.54
CA THR A 230 7.54 -19.92 -5.96
C THR A 230 7.59 -19.77 -4.43
N THR A 231 8.75 -19.97 -3.81
CA THR A 231 8.97 -19.90 -2.36
C THR A 231 9.99 -18.82 -1.99
N LYS A 232 10.08 -18.48 -0.70
CA LYS A 232 11.02 -17.46 -0.17
C LYS A 232 12.40 -18.03 0.18
N ASP A 233 12.78 -19.16 -0.39
CA ASP A 233 13.98 -19.91 0.05
C ASP A 233 15.29 -19.34 -0.53
N GLU A 234 15.30 -18.91 -1.78
CA GLU A 234 16.50 -18.46 -2.48
C GLU A 234 16.28 -17.09 -3.13
N PHE A 235 17.11 -16.10 -2.75
CA PHE A 235 17.12 -14.77 -3.38
C PHE A 235 17.95 -14.77 -4.65
N LEU A 236 17.37 -14.26 -5.74
CA LEU A 236 18.12 -13.89 -6.95
C LEU A 236 18.57 -12.42 -6.90
N ASP A 237 17.78 -11.57 -6.22
CA ASP A 237 18.11 -10.16 -5.95
C ASP A 237 17.39 -9.74 -4.66
N ASN A 238 18.08 -8.94 -3.83
CA ASN A 238 17.51 -8.41 -2.59
C ASN A 238 18.07 -7.00 -2.36
N GLN A 239 17.17 -6.02 -2.31
CA GLN A 239 17.53 -4.62 -2.15
C GLN A 239 16.71 -3.98 -1.03
N ARG A 240 17.31 -3.01 -0.36
CA ARG A 240 16.66 -2.15 0.63
C ARG A 240 16.90 -0.70 0.23
N VAL A 241 15.83 0.02 -0.10
CA VAL A 241 15.91 1.40 -0.55
C VAL A 241 15.22 2.28 0.49
N THR A 242 15.91 3.28 0.97
CA THR A 242 15.36 4.31 1.86
C THR A 242 15.24 5.61 1.09
N GLY A 243 14.11 6.28 1.19
CA GLY A 243 13.86 7.49 0.41
C GLY A 243 12.47 8.08 0.64
N ASN A 244 12.21 9.21 0.00
CA ASN A 244 10.86 9.76 -0.11
C ASN A 244 10.01 8.92 -1.09
N ILE A 245 8.69 9.12 -1.07
CA ILE A 245 7.75 8.30 -1.88
C ILE A 245 8.11 8.32 -3.36
N PHE A 246 8.53 9.44 -3.93
CA PHE A 246 8.86 9.53 -5.36
C PHE A 246 10.07 8.66 -5.70
N ASN A 247 11.13 8.73 -4.88
CA ASN A 247 12.32 7.90 -5.03
C ASN A 247 12.01 6.41 -4.84
N LEU A 248 11.16 6.08 -3.86
CA LEU A 248 10.75 4.69 -3.59
C LEU A 248 9.89 4.14 -4.72
N LEU A 249 9.01 4.97 -5.30
CA LEU A 249 8.20 4.57 -6.46
C LEU A 249 9.08 4.32 -7.69
N ASP A 250 10.03 5.20 -7.98
CA ASP A 250 10.97 5.03 -9.09
C ASP A 250 11.81 3.77 -8.92
N ALA A 251 12.29 3.49 -7.69
CA ALA A 251 13.03 2.27 -7.37
C ALA A 251 12.17 1.01 -7.54
N ALA A 252 10.90 1.04 -7.12
CA ALA A 252 9.96 -0.06 -7.32
C ALA A 252 9.75 -0.34 -8.81
N MET A 253 9.48 0.70 -9.61
CA MET A 253 9.26 0.56 -11.04
C MET A 253 10.51 0.07 -11.77
N ALA A 254 11.69 0.56 -11.42
CA ALA A 254 12.96 0.07 -11.96
C ALA A 254 13.20 -1.42 -11.64
N PHE A 255 12.83 -1.85 -10.43
CA PHE A 255 12.93 -3.25 -10.01
C PHE A 255 11.99 -4.17 -10.80
N PHE A 256 10.75 -3.73 -11.08
CA PHE A 256 9.82 -4.47 -11.93
C PHE A 256 10.37 -4.61 -13.35
N PHE A 257 10.87 -3.54 -13.96
CA PHE A 257 11.46 -3.60 -15.30
C PHE A 257 12.72 -4.48 -15.37
N LYS A 258 13.46 -4.59 -14.27
CA LYS A 258 14.65 -5.46 -14.20
C LYS A 258 14.27 -6.95 -14.14
N HIS A 259 13.18 -7.30 -13.45
CA HIS A 259 12.91 -8.69 -13.05
C HIS A 259 11.68 -9.31 -13.68
N LEU A 260 10.76 -8.52 -14.25
CA LEU A 260 9.62 -9.04 -14.99
C LEU A 260 9.96 -9.13 -16.47
N SER A 261 9.51 -10.21 -17.11
CA SER A 261 9.70 -10.42 -18.54
C SER A 261 8.84 -9.44 -19.33
N LEU A 262 9.39 -8.95 -20.44
CA LEU A 262 8.64 -8.17 -21.41
C LEU A 262 8.04 -9.14 -22.44
N SER A 263 6.71 -9.16 -22.54
CA SER A 263 6.00 -9.80 -23.65
C SER A 263 5.85 -8.76 -24.76
N GLY A 264 6.22 -9.13 -26.01
CA GLY A 264 6.07 -8.25 -27.16
C GLY A 264 4.91 -8.70 -28.03
N LYS A 265 3.89 -7.85 -28.20
CA LYS A 265 2.84 -8.03 -29.20
C LYS A 265 3.20 -7.17 -30.43
N ILE A 266 3.21 -7.77 -31.60
CA ILE A 266 3.45 -7.03 -32.85
C ILE A 266 2.08 -6.63 -33.39
N GLU A 267 1.77 -5.34 -33.35
CA GLU A 267 0.61 -4.77 -34.03
C GLU A 267 1.10 -3.87 -35.17
N GLY A 268 0.99 -4.38 -36.40
CA GLY A 268 1.47 -3.68 -37.59
C GLY A 268 3.00 -3.55 -37.63
N LEU A 269 3.49 -2.31 -37.76
CA LEU A 269 4.93 -1.99 -37.81
C LEU A 269 5.59 -1.75 -36.44
N TYR A 270 4.79 -1.77 -35.36
CA TYR A 270 5.26 -1.46 -34.00
C TYR A 270 5.17 -2.70 -33.12
N ARG A 271 6.24 -2.95 -32.37
CA ARG A 271 6.26 -3.91 -31.27
C ARG A 271 5.94 -3.14 -29.98
N GLU A 272 4.79 -3.42 -29.39
CA GLU A 272 4.49 -2.98 -28.05
C GLU A 272 5.04 -4.01 -27.06
N GLU A 273 5.93 -3.54 -26.17
CA GLU A 273 6.49 -4.36 -25.09
C GLU A 273 5.77 -4.05 -23.80
N GLU A 274 5.21 -5.08 -23.19
CA GLU A 274 4.48 -4.99 -21.94
C GLU A 274 5.02 -6.00 -20.91
N LEU A 275 5.09 -5.58 -19.63
CA LEU A 275 5.48 -6.47 -18.54
C LEU A 275 4.43 -7.57 -18.36
N ASN A 276 4.85 -8.75 -17.87
CA ASN A 276 3.94 -9.86 -17.54
C ASN A 276 2.81 -9.45 -16.58
N VAL A 277 3.04 -8.46 -15.73
CA VAL A 277 2.01 -7.72 -15.00
C VAL A 277 1.99 -6.29 -15.52
N PRO A 278 0.83 -5.73 -15.89
CA PRO A 278 0.75 -4.40 -16.48
C PRO A 278 1.39 -3.31 -15.61
N TYR A 279 2.24 -2.49 -16.24
CA TYR A 279 2.91 -1.37 -15.59
C TYR A 279 1.97 -0.47 -14.80
N LYS A 280 0.79 -0.14 -15.36
CA LYS A 280 -0.19 0.71 -14.71
C LYS A 280 -0.77 0.08 -13.44
N ALA A 281 -1.02 -1.23 -13.45
CA ALA A 281 -1.52 -1.96 -12.28
C ALA A 281 -0.47 -1.99 -11.15
N LEU A 282 0.79 -2.31 -11.48
CA LEU A 282 1.89 -2.32 -10.50
C LEU A 282 2.14 -0.94 -9.91
N ARG A 283 2.15 0.10 -10.75
CA ARG A 283 2.35 1.49 -10.32
C ARG A 283 1.24 1.93 -9.36
N GLU A 284 -0.02 1.69 -9.71
CA GLU A 284 -1.18 2.02 -8.88
C GLU A 284 -1.12 1.29 -7.53
N CYS A 285 -0.79 -0.01 -7.55
CA CYS A 285 -0.62 -0.80 -6.33
C CYS A 285 0.46 -0.22 -5.41
N CYS A 286 1.62 0.16 -5.95
CA CYS A 286 2.69 0.79 -5.17
C CYS A 286 2.27 2.14 -4.59
N ILE A 287 1.59 2.98 -5.35
CA ILE A 287 1.09 4.28 -4.88
C ILE A 287 0.12 4.08 -3.72
N ASN A 288 -0.82 3.14 -3.86
CA ASN A 288 -1.76 2.79 -2.80
C ASN A 288 -1.03 2.24 -1.56
N ALA A 289 -0.03 1.39 -1.75
CA ALA A 289 0.78 0.87 -0.66
C ALA A 289 1.50 1.98 0.12
N PHE A 290 2.01 3.02 -0.55
CA PHE A 290 2.61 4.18 0.09
C PHE A 290 1.58 5.13 0.72
N ALA A 291 0.43 5.37 0.07
CA ALA A 291 -0.60 6.29 0.57
C ALA A 291 -1.35 5.75 1.79
N HIS A 292 -1.60 4.44 1.83
CA HIS A 292 -2.44 3.79 2.83
C HIS A 292 -1.68 3.07 3.95
N ARG A 293 -0.35 3.08 3.94
CA ARG A 293 0.44 2.40 4.99
C ARG A 293 0.43 3.13 6.33
N VAL A 294 0.80 2.39 7.37
CA VAL A 294 1.00 2.93 8.71
C VAL A 294 2.42 3.48 8.85
N TYR A 295 2.56 4.81 9.01
CA TYR A 295 3.86 5.48 9.18
C TYR A 295 4.31 5.66 10.62
N HIS A 296 3.44 5.51 11.62
CA HIS A 296 3.81 5.67 13.02
C HIS A 296 4.60 4.47 13.60
N ARG A 297 4.75 3.38 12.86
CA ARG A 297 5.53 2.20 13.26
C ARG A 297 6.93 2.24 12.63
N PRO A 298 8.00 2.48 13.40
CA PRO A 298 9.37 2.58 12.84
C PRO A 298 9.84 1.31 12.11
N GLY A 299 9.38 0.14 12.53
CA GLY A 299 9.73 -1.15 11.91
C GLY A 299 8.94 -1.48 10.64
N SER A 300 7.99 -0.62 10.22
CA SER A 300 7.16 -0.87 9.05
C SER A 300 7.90 -0.56 7.73
N SER A 301 7.50 -1.23 6.65
CA SER A 301 8.06 -1.00 5.31
C SER A 301 7.01 -1.34 4.25
N VAL A 302 7.22 -0.92 3.01
CA VAL A 302 6.58 -1.56 1.85
C VAL A 302 7.51 -2.68 1.39
N GLY A 303 6.95 -3.83 1.08
CA GLY A 303 7.64 -5.00 0.55
C GLY A 303 7.18 -5.32 -0.86
N ILE A 304 8.09 -5.60 -1.77
CA ILE A 304 7.81 -6.13 -3.10
C ILE A 304 8.57 -7.43 -3.26
N ALA A 305 7.85 -8.51 -3.51
CA ALA A 305 8.40 -9.83 -3.74
C ALA A 305 7.98 -10.32 -5.14
N ILE A 306 8.93 -10.64 -5.98
CA ILE A 306 8.73 -11.20 -7.32
C ILE A 306 9.15 -12.66 -7.29
N TYR A 307 8.22 -13.56 -7.63
CA TYR A 307 8.43 -14.99 -7.80
C TYR A 307 8.40 -15.37 -9.28
N ASP A 308 8.48 -16.65 -9.59
CA ASP A 308 8.39 -17.12 -10.98
C ASP A 308 6.96 -17.10 -11.53
N ASP A 309 5.96 -17.07 -10.65
CA ASP A 309 4.53 -17.17 -10.96
C ASP A 309 3.69 -15.95 -10.53
N ARG A 310 4.25 -15.04 -9.72
CA ARG A 310 3.49 -13.91 -9.16
C ARG A 310 4.37 -12.77 -8.67
N VAL A 311 3.72 -11.63 -8.47
CA VAL A 311 4.24 -10.47 -7.72
C VAL A 311 3.38 -10.28 -6.48
N GLU A 312 4.00 -10.12 -5.32
CA GLU A 312 3.36 -9.73 -4.06
C GLU A 312 3.82 -8.33 -3.68
N ILE A 313 2.87 -7.42 -3.38
CA ILE A 313 3.15 -6.07 -2.87
C ILE A 313 2.47 -5.95 -1.52
N GLU A 314 3.26 -5.76 -0.46
CA GLU A 314 2.83 -5.73 0.93
C GLU A 314 3.09 -4.36 1.56
N ASN A 315 2.15 -3.86 2.35
CA ASN A 315 2.36 -2.72 3.23
C ASN A 315 1.78 -2.97 4.63
N SER A 316 2.42 -2.36 5.63
CA SER A 316 1.89 -2.36 6.99
C SER A 316 0.63 -1.53 7.06
N GLY A 317 -0.44 -2.09 7.60
CA GLY A 317 -1.73 -1.42 7.73
C GLY A 317 -2.87 -2.43 7.76
N THR A 318 -4.07 -1.91 7.72
CA THR A 318 -5.31 -2.69 7.61
C THR A 318 -6.31 -1.91 6.80
N PHE A 319 -7.27 -2.58 6.20
CA PHE A 319 -8.43 -1.90 5.63
C PHE A 319 -9.26 -1.23 6.75
N PRO A 320 -9.95 -0.11 6.46
CA PRO A 320 -10.97 0.41 7.35
C PRO A 320 -11.94 -0.70 7.78
N PRO A 321 -12.45 -0.69 9.04
CA PRO A 321 -13.26 -1.79 9.55
C PRO A 321 -14.53 -2.11 8.76
N ASP A 322 -15.05 -1.14 8.05
CA ASP A 322 -16.24 -1.21 7.21
C ASP A 322 -15.95 -1.58 5.74
N ILE A 323 -14.68 -1.73 5.38
CA ILE A 323 -14.24 -2.15 4.05
C ILE A 323 -13.90 -3.63 4.06
N THR A 324 -14.82 -4.45 3.53
CA THR A 324 -14.53 -5.84 3.17
C THR A 324 -13.89 -5.92 1.79
N ILE A 325 -13.25 -7.04 1.46
CA ILE A 325 -12.67 -7.27 0.13
C ILE A 325 -13.76 -7.16 -0.97
N GLU A 326 -14.97 -7.62 -0.70
CA GLU A 326 -16.11 -7.51 -1.62
C GLU A 326 -16.50 -6.05 -1.87
N LYS A 327 -16.58 -5.22 -0.83
CA LYS A 327 -16.83 -3.78 -0.96
C LYS A 327 -15.68 -3.07 -1.68
N LEU A 328 -14.44 -3.49 -1.43
CA LEU A 328 -13.26 -2.96 -2.10
C LEU A 328 -13.37 -3.14 -3.63
N LEU A 329 -13.81 -4.32 -4.08
CA LEU A 329 -14.00 -4.65 -5.49
C LEU A 329 -15.27 -4.05 -6.09
N GLY A 330 -16.33 -3.89 -5.30
CA GLY A 330 -17.65 -3.37 -5.71
C GLY A 330 -17.74 -1.85 -5.86
N GLY A 331 -16.67 -1.12 -5.54
CA GLY A 331 -16.62 0.34 -5.53
C GLY A 331 -16.83 0.91 -4.12
N HIS A 332 -15.89 1.72 -3.67
CA HIS A 332 -15.90 2.35 -2.35
C HIS A 332 -15.32 3.77 -2.46
N ASN A 333 -15.66 4.61 -1.50
CA ASN A 333 -14.97 5.88 -1.34
C ASN A 333 -13.58 5.62 -0.76
N SER A 334 -12.56 6.24 -1.35
CA SER A 334 -11.21 6.17 -0.82
C SER A 334 -11.10 7.02 0.46
N GLU A 335 -10.78 6.37 1.57
CA GLU A 335 -10.48 7.02 2.85
C GLU A 335 -9.00 6.74 3.20
N PRO A 336 -8.06 7.54 2.71
CA PRO A 336 -6.65 7.32 2.98
C PRO A 336 -6.31 7.56 4.44
N GLN A 337 -5.51 6.69 5.05
CA GLN A 337 -5.00 6.87 6.42
C GLN A 337 -4.06 8.08 6.53
N ASN A 338 -3.39 8.43 5.45
CA ASN A 338 -2.48 9.56 5.36
C ASN A 338 -3.06 10.59 4.38
N LEU A 339 -4.00 11.40 4.87
CA LEU A 339 -4.79 12.29 4.05
C LEU A 339 -3.93 13.36 3.34
N ILE A 340 -2.93 13.93 4.04
CA ILE A 340 -2.05 14.95 3.46
C ILE A 340 -1.16 14.32 2.38
N VAL A 341 -0.57 13.15 2.68
CA VAL A 341 0.23 12.41 1.69
C VAL A 341 -0.61 12.11 0.43
N ALA A 342 -1.81 11.57 0.60
CA ALA A 342 -2.69 11.25 -0.52
C ALA A 342 -3.09 12.51 -1.33
N ASN A 343 -3.37 13.63 -0.64
CA ASN A 343 -3.73 14.89 -1.28
C ASN A 343 -2.58 15.44 -2.13
N VAL A 344 -1.34 15.41 -1.62
CA VAL A 344 -0.16 15.86 -2.39
C VAL A 344 0.09 14.92 -3.58
N LEU A 345 -0.01 13.60 -3.42
CA LEU A 345 0.11 12.66 -4.53
C LEU A 345 -0.97 12.88 -5.58
N TYR A 346 -2.20 13.21 -5.16
CA TYR A 346 -3.26 13.62 -6.07
C TYR A 346 -2.93 14.92 -6.80
N LYS A 347 -2.60 16.00 -6.08
CA LYS A 347 -2.23 17.30 -6.67
C LYS A 347 -1.05 17.17 -7.65
N SER A 348 -0.13 16.24 -7.40
CA SER A 348 1.03 15.94 -8.24
C SER A 348 0.73 15.03 -9.44
N ALA A 349 -0.52 14.66 -9.67
CA ALA A 349 -0.97 13.72 -10.70
C ALA A 349 -0.30 12.32 -10.62
N VAL A 350 0.08 11.91 -9.41
CA VAL A 350 0.63 10.58 -9.14
C VAL A 350 -0.48 9.61 -8.75
N LEU A 351 -1.41 10.03 -7.89
CA LEU A 351 -2.56 9.25 -7.42
C LEU A 351 -3.81 9.64 -8.21
N GLU A 352 -4.61 8.66 -8.64
CA GLU A 352 -5.94 8.89 -9.18
C GLU A 352 -6.95 9.17 -8.05
N SER A 353 -8.04 9.89 -8.36
CA SER A 353 -9.10 10.20 -7.39
C SER A 353 -10.27 9.21 -7.47
N TRP A 354 -11.15 9.24 -6.46
CA TRP A 354 -12.47 8.59 -6.47
C TRP A 354 -12.46 7.07 -6.38
N GLY A 355 -11.48 6.44 -5.72
CA GLY A 355 -11.48 4.98 -5.53
C GLY A 355 -11.36 4.16 -6.82
N ARG A 356 -10.92 4.77 -7.94
CA ARG A 356 -10.78 4.09 -9.24
C ARG A 356 -9.54 3.20 -9.34
N GLY A 357 -8.59 3.30 -8.40
CA GLY A 357 -7.32 2.57 -8.45
C GLY A 357 -7.50 1.06 -8.47
N ILE A 358 -8.42 0.54 -7.66
CA ILE A 358 -8.72 -0.90 -7.63
C ILE A 358 -9.30 -1.36 -8.99
N ALA A 359 -10.28 -0.63 -9.52
CA ALA A 359 -10.86 -0.95 -10.82
C ALA A 359 -9.82 -0.84 -11.95
N LEU A 360 -8.90 0.12 -11.88
CA LEU A 360 -7.79 0.24 -12.82
C LEU A 360 -6.89 -1.01 -12.78
N MET A 361 -6.49 -1.47 -11.60
CA MET A 361 -5.66 -2.68 -11.46
C MET A 361 -6.34 -3.90 -12.05
N VAL A 362 -7.61 -4.13 -11.73
CA VAL A 362 -8.41 -5.25 -12.25
C VAL A 362 -8.56 -5.16 -13.79
N ASN A 363 -8.93 -4.00 -14.32
CA ASN A 363 -9.13 -3.81 -15.76
C ASN A 363 -7.83 -3.98 -16.56
N GLU A 364 -6.70 -3.49 -16.04
CA GLU A 364 -5.42 -3.67 -16.71
C GLU A 364 -4.99 -5.15 -16.71
N CYS A 365 -5.20 -5.90 -15.63
CA CYS A 365 -4.94 -7.34 -15.60
C CYS A 365 -5.81 -8.10 -16.62
N ARG A 366 -7.11 -7.80 -16.66
CA ARG A 366 -8.05 -8.40 -17.64
C ARG A 366 -7.68 -8.05 -19.08
N ARG A 367 -7.22 -6.82 -19.34
CA ARG A 367 -6.79 -6.37 -20.67
C ARG A 367 -5.67 -7.22 -21.26
N VAL A 368 -4.71 -7.67 -20.41
CA VAL A 368 -3.60 -8.51 -20.84
C VAL A 368 -3.85 -10.01 -20.67
N GLY A 369 -5.01 -10.39 -20.12
CA GLY A 369 -5.42 -11.80 -20.00
C GLY A 369 -4.79 -12.53 -18.81
N ILE A 370 -4.32 -11.82 -17.77
CA ILE A 370 -3.89 -12.44 -16.50
C ILE A 370 -5.05 -12.41 -15.48
N PRO A 371 -4.99 -13.25 -14.43
CA PRO A 371 -6.00 -13.25 -13.36
C PRO A 371 -6.15 -11.87 -12.70
N ASP A 372 -7.35 -11.61 -12.17
CA ASP A 372 -7.61 -10.45 -11.33
C ASP A 372 -6.67 -10.47 -10.11
N PRO A 373 -6.20 -9.31 -9.61
CA PRO A 373 -5.36 -9.27 -8.43
C PRO A 373 -6.12 -9.73 -7.19
N GLU A 374 -5.46 -10.51 -6.33
CA GLU A 374 -5.98 -10.94 -5.04
C GLU A 374 -5.61 -9.95 -3.95
N PHE A 375 -6.55 -9.67 -3.06
CA PHE A 375 -6.36 -8.74 -1.93
C PHE A 375 -6.43 -9.52 -0.62
N HIS A 376 -5.43 -9.37 0.23
CA HIS A 376 -5.31 -10.08 1.49
C HIS A 376 -5.00 -9.14 2.64
N THR A 377 -5.42 -9.52 3.86
CA THR A 377 -5.05 -8.84 5.11
C THR A 377 -5.03 -9.84 6.26
N ASP A 378 -4.13 -9.63 7.22
CA ASP A 378 -4.09 -10.32 8.50
C ASP A 378 -4.42 -9.40 9.69
N GLY A 379 -4.92 -8.17 9.41
CA GLY A 379 -5.19 -7.14 10.39
C GLY A 379 -3.96 -6.32 10.79
N ASN A 380 -2.74 -6.66 10.36
CA ASN A 380 -1.50 -5.91 10.58
C ASN A 380 -0.83 -5.47 9.29
N ALA A 381 -1.05 -6.22 8.23
CA ALA A 381 -0.55 -5.97 6.89
C ALA A 381 -1.65 -6.16 5.85
N VAL A 382 -1.51 -5.48 4.73
CA VAL A 382 -2.27 -5.68 3.52
C VAL A 382 -1.30 -6.09 2.44
N TRP A 383 -1.61 -7.14 1.67
CA TRP A 383 -0.82 -7.50 0.51
C TRP A 383 -1.70 -7.85 -0.69
N ILE A 384 -1.19 -7.49 -1.87
CA ILE A 384 -1.86 -7.69 -3.14
C ILE A 384 -1.01 -8.62 -3.97
N VAL A 385 -1.63 -9.64 -4.56
CA VAL A 385 -0.97 -10.67 -5.36
C VAL A 385 -1.42 -10.55 -6.81
N PHE A 386 -0.46 -10.40 -7.72
CA PHE A 386 -0.66 -10.45 -9.16
C PHE A 386 -0.08 -11.75 -9.69
N HIS A 387 -0.92 -12.69 -10.09
CA HIS A 387 -0.52 -13.93 -10.72
C HIS A 387 -0.23 -13.71 -12.20
N TYR A 388 0.80 -14.36 -12.72
CA TYR A 388 1.10 -14.39 -14.14
C TYR A 388 1.67 -15.75 -14.54
N THR A 389 1.34 -16.19 -15.75
CA THR A 389 1.97 -17.38 -16.32
C THR A 389 3.28 -16.93 -16.97
N ARG A 390 4.41 -17.53 -16.60
CA ARG A 390 5.61 -17.39 -17.43
C ARG A 390 5.25 -17.91 -18.83
N THR A 391 5.13 -17.03 -19.78
CA THR A 391 5.09 -17.44 -21.17
C THR A 391 6.49 -17.97 -21.49
N THR A 392 6.69 -19.27 -21.35
CA THR A 392 7.81 -19.95 -22.00
C THR A 392 7.57 -19.74 -23.48
N VAL A 393 8.35 -18.83 -24.08
CA VAL A 393 8.43 -18.71 -25.51
C VAL A 393 8.79 -20.09 -26.04
N GLY A 394 7.84 -20.71 -26.74
CA GLY A 394 7.92 -21.89 -27.57
C GLY A 394 8.96 -22.93 -27.16
N GLN A 395 8.57 -23.89 -26.31
CA GLN A 395 9.24 -25.18 -26.33
C GLN A 395 8.67 -25.99 -27.49
N ASP A 396 9.45 -26.06 -28.56
CA ASP A 396 9.33 -27.15 -29.55
C ASP A 396 9.56 -28.49 -28.80
N PRO A 397 8.66 -29.49 -28.85
CA PRO A 397 8.74 -30.71 -28.05
C PRO A 397 9.96 -31.61 -28.32
N THR A 398 10.88 -31.22 -29.17
CA THR A 398 12.03 -32.01 -29.62
C THR A 398 13.41 -31.49 -29.22
N ALA A 399 13.50 -30.44 -28.40
CA ALA A 399 14.81 -29.89 -28.00
C ALA A 399 15.28 -30.46 -26.66
N THR A 400 16.40 -31.14 -26.66
CA THR A 400 17.21 -31.65 -25.53
C THR A 400 17.60 -30.51 -24.56
N PRO A 401 17.70 -30.73 -23.22
CA PRO A 401 18.01 -29.69 -22.26
C PRO A 401 19.43 -29.15 -22.45
N GLN A 402 19.57 -27.90 -22.82
CA GLN A 402 20.82 -27.18 -22.82
C GLN A 402 20.99 -26.34 -21.56
N GLN A 403 22.19 -26.34 -21.01
CA GLN A 403 22.72 -25.73 -19.80
C GLN A 403 22.56 -24.18 -19.72
N PRO A 404 22.77 -23.55 -18.54
CA PRO A 404 22.34 -22.19 -18.25
C PRO A 404 23.21 -21.08 -18.83
N TYR A 405 22.52 -20.06 -19.33
CA TYR A 405 22.99 -18.71 -19.61
C TYR A 405 24.18 -18.47 -20.49
N SER A 406 23.90 -18.38 -21.78
CA SER A 406 24.70 -17.62 -22.72
C SER A 406 24.19 -16.17 -22.86
N ASN A 407 25.12 -15.26 -22.89
CA ASN A 407 25.11 -13.83 -23.19
C ASN A 407 23.98 -13.28 -24.08
N PRO A 408 23.61 -11.97 -23.95
CA PRO A 408 22.61 -11.33 -24.79
C PRO A 408 22.97 -11.49 -26.26
N THR A 409 22.05 -12.00 -27.06
CA THR A 409 22.22 -12.21 -28.49
C THR A 409 22.47 -10.87 -29.16
N VAL A 410 23.69 -10.69 -29.63
CA VAL A 410 24.11 -9.52 -30.42
C VAL A 410 23.36 -9.55 -31.73
N THR A 411 22.46 -8.58 -31.97
CA THR A 411 21.90 -8.42 -33.30
C THR A 411 23.04 -8.17 -34.30
N PRO A 412 22.93 -8.62 -35.55
CA PRO A 412 24.02 -8.41 -36.57
C PRO A 412 24.44 -6.96 -36.69
N GLN A 413 23.56 -6.01 -36.35
CA GLN A 413 23.85 -4.58 -36.37
C GLN A 413 24.64 -4.10 -35.14
N LEU A 414 24.39 -4.68 -33.96
CA LEU A 414 25.19 -4.38 -32.76
C LEU A 414 26.61 -4.94 -32.91
N GLY A 415 26.76 -6.12 -33.51
CA GLY A 415 28.05 -6.67 -33.86
C GLY A 415 28.85 -5.74 -34.79
N LYS A 416 28.22 -5.18 -35.85
CA LYS A 416 28.83 -4.18 -36.73
C LYS A 416 29.25 -2.91 -35.99
N LEU A 417 28.43 -2.43 -35.03
CA LEU A 417 28.77 -1.28 -34.21
C LEU A 417 30.03 -1.55 -33.35
N LEU A 418 30.04 -2.67 -32.63
CA LEU A 418 31.17 -3.04 -31.75
C LEU A 418 32.45 -3.24 -32.57
N SER A 419 32.34 -3.90 -33.72
CA SER A 419 33.48 -4.08 -34.65
C SER A 419 34.00 -2.74 -35.21
N ALA A 420 33.10 -1.80 -35.52
CA ALA A 420 33.47 -0.47 -36.01
C ALA A 420 34.24 0.37 -34.97
N ILE A 421 33.88 0.23 -33.70
CA ILE A 421 34.56 0.91 -32.57
C ILE A 421 35.89 0.19 -32.30
N GLY A 422 35.89 -1.14 -32.16
CA GLY A 422 37.10 -1.93 -31.88
C GLY A 422 37.85 -1.40 -30.65
N ASN A 423 39.15 -1.30 -30.74
CA ASN A 423 40.00 -0.77 -29.66
C ASN A 423 40.15 0.76 -29.67
N ASN A 424 39.37 1.46 -30.50
CA ASN A 424 39.49 2.91 -30.67
C ASN A 424 38.47 3.68 -29.86
N THR A 425 38.73 4.98 -29.66
CA THR A 425 37.79 5.95 -29.08
C THR A 425 37.34 6.86 -30.22
N LEU A 426 36.09 6.65 -30.70
CA LEU A 426 35.59 7.27 -31.93
C LEU A 426 34.36 8.17 -31.63
N SER A 427 34.22 9.24 -32.42
CA SER A 427 33.01 10.07 -32.42
C SER A 427 31.85 9.35 -33.13
N ALA A 428 30.62 9.81 -32.88
CA ALA A 428 29.44 9.26 -33.56
C ALA A 428 29.56 9.34 -35.09
N LYS A 429 30.19 10.40 -35.63
CA LYS A 429 30.41 10.58 -37.08
C LYS A 429 31.33 9.51 -37.64
N GLU A 430 32.47 9.30 -37.00
CA GLU A 430 33.44 8.28 -37.42
C GLU A 430 32.86 6.85 -37.36
N ILE A 431 32.05 6.55 -36.36
CA ILE A 431 31.39 5.24 -36.25
C ILE A 431 30.34 5.09 -37.37
N MET A 432 29.56 6.12 -37.65
CA MET A 432 28.57 6.12 -38.73
C MET A 432 29.21 5.92 -40.10
N GLU A 433 30.32 6.59 -40.36
CA GLU A 433 31.09 6.43 -41.61
C GLU A 433 31.55 4.97 -41.77
N LYS A 434 32.05 4.35 -40.71
CA LYS A 434 32.51 2.93 -40.74
C LYS A 434 31.36 1.93 -40.87
N THR A 435 30.17 2.26 -40.36
CA THR A 435 29.00 1.38 -40.39
C THR A 435 28.06 1.63 -41.57
N GLY A 436 28.32 2.69 -42.38
CA GLY A 436 27.49 3.07 -43.52
C GLY A 436 26.14 3.73 -43.16
N MET A 437 26.00 4.15 -41.92
CA MET A 437 24.74 4.77 -41.42
C MET A 437 24.69 6.25 -41.73
N LYS A 438 23.52 6.78 -42.17
CA LYS A 438 23.39 8.17 -42.63
C LYS A 438 22.57 9.05 -41.67
N ASP A 439 21.70 8.46 -40.86
CA ASP A 439 20.84 9.21 -39.94
C ASP A 439 21.45 9.19 -38.51
N LYS A 440 22.01 10.31 -38.09
CA LYS A 440 22.64 10.49 -36.76
C LYS A 440 21.66 10.34 -35.60
N ARG A 441 20.40 10.79 -35.74
CA ARG A 441 19.43 10.73 -34.67
C ARG A 441 18.97 9.30 -34.43
N ASN A 442 18.71 8.58 -35.49
CA ASN A 442 18.39 7.16 -35.48
C ASN A 442 19.57 6.32 -34.95
N PHE A 443 20.78 6.62 -35.39
CA PHE A 443 22.00 5.95 -34.96
C PHE A 443 22.24 6.09 -33.45
N LEU A 444 22.15 7.27 -32.89
CA LEU A 444 22.32 7.48 -31.45
C LEU A 444 21.25 6.77 -30.65
N LYS A 445 19.96 6.90 -31.05
CA LYS A 445 18.82 6.36 -30.33
C LYS A 445 18.79 4.83 -30.35
N ASN A 446 19.05 4.21 -31.49
CA ASN A 446 18.80 2.78 -31.70
C ASN A 446 20.04 1.90 -31.65
N TYR A 447 21.25 2.50 -31.62
CA TYR A 447 22.50 1.73 -31.59
C TYR A 447 23.41 2.16 -30.42
N ILE A 448 23.76 3.44 -30.31
CA ILE A 448 24.71 3.90 -29.28
C ILE A 448 24.06 3.82 -27.87
N HIS A 449 22.87 4.37 -27.67
CA HIS A 449 22.23 4.35 -26.36
C HIS A 449 21.95 2.93 -25.86
N PRO A 450 21.42 2.01 -26.66
CA PRO A 450 21.27 0.61 -26.24
C PRO A 450 22.61 -0.07 -25.91
N ALA A 451 23.65 0.19 -26.66
CA ALA A 451 24.98 -0.36 -26.39
C ALA A 451 25.59 0.16 -25.09
N ILE A 452 25.32 1.43 -24.75
CA ILE A 452 25.74 2.00 -23.47
C ILE A 452 24.89 1.40 -22.34
N ASN A 453 23.58 1.31 -22.49
CA ASN A 453 22.67 0.74 -21.49
C ASN A 453 22.97 -0.75 -21.22
N SER A 454 23.48 -1.47 -22.21
CA SER A 454 23.93 -2.87 -22.07
C SER A 454 25.33 -2.99 -21.46
N GLY A 455 25.99 -1.87 -21.18
CA GLY A 455 27.35 -1.84 -20.65
C GLY A 455 28.42 -2.33 -21.62
N LEU A 456 28.16 -2.31 -22.93
CA LEU A 456 29.16 -2.73 -23.99
C LEU A 456 29.99 -1.56 -24.48
N VAL A 457 29.43 -0.34 -24.45
CA VAL A 457 30.09 0.90 -24.90
C VAL A 457 30.00 1.92 -23.75
N LEU A 458 31.04 2.73 -23.61
CA LEU A 458 31.04 3.91 -22.74
C LEU A 458 31.21 5.19 -23.55
N SER A 459 30.67 6.27 -23.01
CA SER A 459 30.83 7.61 -23.58
C SER A 459 31.86 8.42 -22.78
N LEU A 460 32.67 9.22 -23.46
CA LEU A 460 33.73 10.04 -22.85
C LEU A 460 33.12 11.15 -21.94
N TYR A 461 31.96 11.67 -22.28
CA TYR A 461 31.21 12.66 -21.51
C TYR A 461 29.81 12.11 -21.20
N PRO A 462 29.12 12.56 -20.11
CA PRO A 462 27.79 12.10 -19.76
C PRO A 462 26.80 12.15 -20.93
N ILE A 463 25.89 11.17 -21.00
CA ILE A 463 24.85 11.13 -22.03
C ILE A 463 23.97 12.38 -21.92
N GLY A 464 23.77 13.07 -23.06
CA GLY A 464 23.02 14.34 -23.10
C GLY A 464 23.90 15.60 -23.00
N SER A 465 25.20 15.47 -22.75
CA SER A 465 26.11 16.61 -22.90
C SER A 465 26.15 17.06 -24.36
N LYS A 466 26.02 18.38 -24.59
CA LYS A 466 26.17 18.97 -25.95
C LYS A 466 27.64 19.16 -26.35
N SER A 467 28.54 18.40 -25.73
CA SER A 467 29.98 18.52 -26.03
C SER A 467 30.28 18.12 -27.50
N PRO A 468 30.89 18.99 -28.29
CA PRO A 468 31.31 18.67 -29.67
C PRO A 468 32.41 17.60 -29.73
N GLN A 469 33.05 17.31 -28.58
CA GLN A 469 34.12 16.33 -28.44
C GLN A 469 33.63 14.94 -27.94
N GLN A 470 32.30 14.68 -27.95
CA GLN A 470 31.75 13.40 -27.51
C GLN A 470 32.29 12.23 -28.32
N LYS A 471 32.89 11.25 -27.65
CA LYS A 471 33.43 10.01 -28.21
C LYS A 471 32.96 8.79 -27.44
N TYR A 472 33.05 7.62 -28.08
CA TYR A 472 32.59 6.34 -27.56
C TYR A 472 33.68 5.28 -27.69
N TYR A 473 33.77 4.37 -26.71
CA TYR A 473 34.76 3.29 -26.66
C TYR A 473 34.18 2.04 -26.05
N LEU A 474 34.74 0.86 -26.33
CA LEU A 474 34.26 -0.41 -25.79
C LEU A 474 34.69 -0.60 -24.33
N THR A 475 33.81 -1.16 -23.54
CA THR A 475 34.15 -1.75 -22.23
C THR A 475 34.85 -3.08 -22.40
N ASP A 476 35.40 -3.65 -21.31
CA ASP A 476 35.98 -5.00 -21.38
C ASP A 476 34.93 -6.05 -21.75
N LYS A 477 33.68 -5.85 -21.34
CA LYS A 477 32.51 -6.65 -21.75
C LYS A 477 32.28 -6.52 -23.26
N GLY A 478 32.36 -5.30 -23.82
CA GLY A 478 32.22 -5.05 -25.26
C GLY A 478 33.33 -5.63 -26.07
N LYS A 479 34.58 -5.61 -25.59
CA LYS A 479 35.74 -6.25 -26.23
C LYS A 479 35.64 -7.77 -26.24
N GLY A 480 35.14 -8.37 -25.14
CA GLY A 480 34.92 -9.82 -25.06
C GLY A 480 33.95 -10.35 -26.11
N PHE A 481 32.98 -9.51 -26.56
CA PHE A 481 32.06 -9.86 -27.65
C PHE A 481 32.74 -9.90 -29.06
N LEU A 482 33.87 -9.23 -29.26
CA LEU A 482 34.57 -9.25 -30.53
C LEU A 482 35.53 -10.44 -30.66
N GLN A 483 35.76 -11.18 -29.58
CA GLN A 483 36.63 -12.35 -29.55
C GLN A 483 35.89 -13.69 -29.67
N GLN A 484 34.57 -13.65 -29.72
CA GLN A 484 33.64 -14.77 -29.99
C GLN A 484 33.17 -14.72 -31.45
#